data_b575882b71cbed36b10bb28bf904e2ab
#
_entry.id   b575882b71cbed36b10bb28bf904e2ab
#
_cell.length_a   1.000
_cell.length_b   1.000
_cell.length_c   1.000
_cell.angle_alpha   90.00
_cell.angle_beta   90.00
_cell.angle_gamma   90.00
#
_symmetry.space_group_name_H-M   'P 1'
#
loop_
_entity.id
_entity.type
_entity.pdbx_description
1 polymer ?
#
loop_
_entity_poly.entity_id
_entity_poly.type
_entity_poly.pdbx_seq_one_letter_code
_entity_poly.pdbx_strand_id
1 'polypeptide(L)'
;MRRFALVSIAIVFAACVKSENSAPVDTGTTAMAPAPAPTPAPVDLKAVAGKYTVTSRPQGGDTTVVTYELNVAGDTTGWTLTFPNRKAEPMRVIAVSGDSVVTETGPFQSVRMKGVPVTTRTTYRWENGNLVGTTVAHYNMKGADTVRTFVIQGVKK
;
A
#
# COMPACT_ATOMS: atom_id res chain seq x y z
N MET A 1 10.00 -14.32 47.63
CA MET A 1 9.67 -15.77 47.72
C MET A 1 8.23 -15.94 47.28
N ARG A 2 8.00 -16.35 46.07
CA ARG A 2 6.67 -16.81 45.61
C ARG A 2 6.90 -17.92 44.58
N ARG A 3 6.53 -19.13 44.99
CA ARG A 3 6.64 -20.40 44.28
C ARG A 3 5.51 -20.45 43.23
N PHE A 4 5.81 -20.69 41.96
CA PHE A 4 4.83 -21.03 40.95
C PHE A 4 4.95 -22.54 40.64
N ALA A 5 3.83 -23.18 40.81
CA ALA A 5 3.63 -24.61 40.58
C ALA A 5 3.53 -24.91 39.08
N LEU A 6 4.25 -25.93 38.64
CA LEU A 6 4.14 -26.57 37.34
C LEU A 6 2.92 -27.47 37.33
N VAL A 7 2.03 -27.26 36.35
CA VAL A 7 0.95 -28.20 36.05
C VAL A 7 1.28 -28.87 34.74
N SER A 8 1.65 -30.10 34.79
CA SER A 8 1.84 -30.98 33.63
C SER A 8 0.51 -31.62 33.26
N ILE A 9 0.03 -31.43 32.05
CA ILE A 9 -1.12 -32.14 31.49
C ILE A 9 -0.60 -33.10 30.43
N ALA A 10 -0.66 -34.37 30.72
CA ALA A 10 -0.43 -35.48 29.82
C ALA A 10 -1.77 -35.81 29.10
N ILE A 11 -1.78 -35.70 27.79
CA ILE A 11 -2.90 -36.19 26.97
C ILE A 11 -2.45 -37.46 26.23
N VAL A 12 -3.02 -38.57 26.62
CA VAL A 12 -2.88 -39.88 25.96
C VAL A 12 -3.95 -39.97 24.89
N PHE A 13 -3.57 -40.09 23.62
CA PHE A 13 -4.47 -40.54 22.57
C PHE A 13 -4.09 -41.97 22.13
N ALA A 14 -4.93 -42.90 22.49
CA ALA A 14 -4.98 -44.24 21.88
C ALA A 14 -6.40 -44.45 21.38
N ALA A 15 -6.58 -44.59 20.08
CA ALA A 15 -7.66 -45.41 19.54
C ALA A 15 -7.43 -45.70 18.05
N CYS A 16 -6.86 -46.86 17.77
CA CYS A 16 -7.01 -47.49 16.46
C CYS A 16 -8.43 -48.07 16.37
N VAL A 17 -9.16 -47.68 15.34
CA VAL A 17 -10.30 -48.47 14.86
C VAL A 17 -10.06 -48.79 13.39
N LYS A 18 -9.76 -50.04 13.15
CA LYS A 18 -9.75 -50.68 11.84
C LYS A 18 -11.19 -51.03 11.51
N SER A 19 -11.72 -50.56 10.41
CA SER A 19 -12.96 -51.06 9.82
C SER A 19 -12.76 -51.28 8.33
N GLU A 20 -13.06 -52.50 7.94
CA GLU A 20 -12.93 -53.03 6.59
C GLU A 20 -14.13 -52.64 5.71
N ASN A 21 -13.80 -52.54 4.44
CA ASN A 21 -14.61 -52.85 3.26
C ASN A 21 -15.94 -52.09 3.04
N SER A 22 -15.90 -51.11 2.16
CA SER A 22 -16.99 -50.89 1.21
C SER A 22 -16.42 -50.36 -0.10
N ALA A 23 -16.87 -50.93 -1.21
CA ALA A 23 -16.41 -50.74 -2.57
C ALA A 23 -16.43 -49.25 -3.04
N PRO A 24 -15.58 -48.88 -4.02
CA PRO A 24 -15.47 -47.49 -4.49
C PRO A 24 -16.70 -47.13 -5.32
N VAL A 25 -17.51 -46.21 -4.81
CA VAL A 25 -18.39 -45.43 -5.66
C VAL A 25 -17.55 -44.27 -6.20
N ASP A 26 -17.14 -44.45 -7.45
CA ASP A 26 -16.48 -43.43 -8.25
C ASP A 26 -17.49 -42.28 -8.55
N THR A 27 -17.55 -41.31 -7.69
CA THR A 27 -18.14 -40.00 -7.96
C THR A 27 -17.01 -39.04 -8.13
N GLY A 28 -16.42 -39.07 -9.33
CA GLY A 28 -15.42 -38.09 -9.79
C GLY A 28 -16.00 -36.68 -9.84
N THR A 29 -16.18 -36.06 -8.67
CA THR A 29 -16.33 -34.63 -8.60
C THR A 29 -14.95 -34.05 -8.73
N THR A 30 -14.51 -33.86 -9.97
CA THR A 30 -13.36 -33.02 -10.28
C THR A 30 -13.68 -31.62 -9.78
N ALA A 31 -13.22 -31.30 -8.57
CA ALA A 31 -13.26 -29.93 -8.09
C ALA A 31 -12.44 -29.08 -9.08
N MET A 32 -13.14 -28.34 -9.95
CA MET A 32 -12.51 -27.35 -10.81
C MET A 32 -11.73 -26.39 -9.91
N ALA A 33 -10.41 -26.35 -10.07
CA ALA A 33 -9.58 -25.34 -9.44
C ALA A 33 -10.17 -23.97 -9.75
N PRO A 34 -10.26 -23.05 -8.77
CA PRO A 34 -10.73 -21.69 -9.01
C PRO A 34 -9.93 -21.08 -10.16
N ALA A 35 -10.64 -20.52 -11.14
CA ALA A 35 -9.99 -19.83 -12.24
C ALA A 35 -9.03 -18.75 -11.69
N PRO A 36 -7.82 -18.62 -12.24
CA PRO A 36 -6.89 -17.56 -11.83
C PRO A 36 -7.60 -16.21 -11.89
N ALA A 37 -7.45 -15.40 -10.83
CA ALA A 37 -8.00 -14.04 -10.83
C ALA A 37 -7.42 -13.26 -12.03
N PRO A 38 -8.26 -12.47 -12.72
CA PRO A 38 -7.80 -11.70 -13.88
C PRO A 38 -6.63 -10.79 -13.48
N THR A 39 -5.54 -10.85 -14.23
CA THR A 39 -4.40 -9.93 -14.04
C THR A 39 -4.87 -8.50 -14.31
N PRO A 40 -4.63 -7.54 -13.40
CA PRO A 40 -5.00 -6.16 -13.61
C PRO A 40 -4.42 -5.62 -14.92
N ALA A 41 -5.25 -4.89 -15.67
CA ALA A 41 -4.79 -4.26 -16.91
C ALA A 41 -3.70 -3.22 -16.61
N PRO A 42 -2.66 -3.09 -17.46
CA PRO A 42 -1.63 -2.08 -17.30
C PRO A 42 -2.22 -0.67 -17.29
N VAL A 43 -1.70 0.20 -16.41
CA VAL A 43 -2.13 1.61 -16.38
C VAL A 43 -1.68 2.32 -17.65
N ASP A 44 -2.62 3.02 -18.33
CA ASP A 44 -2.31 3.93 -19.43
C ASP A 44 -2.02 5.32 -18.86
N LEU A 45 -0.74 5.72 -18.84
CA LEU A 45 -0.30 7.01 -18.32
C LEU A 45 -0.94 8.19 -19.05
N LYS A 46 -1.20 8.08 -20.36
CA LYS A 46 -1.87 9.13 -21.13
C LYS A 46 -3.32 9.32 -20.71
N ALA A 47 -4.02 8.22 -20.47
CA ALA A 47 -5.43 8.27 -20.03
C ALA A 47 -5.58 8.88 -18.62
N VAL A 48 -4.60 8.63 -17.74
CA VAL A 48 -4.64 9.15 -16.36
C VAL A 48 -3.94 10.49 -16.20
N ALA A 49 -3.30 11.00 -17.25
CA ALA A 49 -2.63 12.31 -17.19
C ALA A 49 -3.59 13.45 -16.81
N GLY A 50 -3.07 14.40 -16.05
CA GLY A 50 -3.83 15.57 -15.61
C GLY A 50 -3.47 16.03 -14.21
N LYS A 51 -4.23 17.00 -13.72
CA LYS A 51 -4.08 17.56 -12.38
C LYS A 51 -5.10 16.93 -11.42
N TYR A 52 -4.63 16.60 -10.23
CA TYR A 52 -5.43 16.00 -9.16
C TYR A 52 -5.31 16.82 -7.90
N THR A 53 -6.43 17.00 -7.20
CA THR A 53 -6.41 17.43 -5.81
C THR A 53 -6.30 16.18 -4.96
N VAL A 54 -5.21 16.06 -4.22
CA VAL A 54 -4.90 14.85 -3.42
C VAL A 54 -4.98 15.19 -1.95
N THR A 55 -5.65 14.33 -1.19
CA THR A 55 -5.66 14.34 0.27
C THR A 55 -4.81 13.18 0.80
N SER A 56 -4.02 13.46 1.82
CA SER A 56 -3.14 12.50 2.48
C SER A 56 -3.45 12.44 3.97
N ARG A 57 -3.72 11.24 4.46
CA ARG A 57 -4.04 10.96 5.88
C ARG A 57 -3.05 9.96 6.44
N PRO A 58 -2.55 10.14 7.67
CA PRO A 58 -1.73 9.13 8.34
C PRO A 58 -2.48 7.81 8.47
N GLN A 59 -1.78 6.70 8.32
CA GLN A 59 -2.30 5.39 8.65
C GLN A 59 -2.10 5.18 10.16
N GLY A 60 -3.21 5.10 10.90
CA GLY A 60 -3.20 4.88 12.36
C GLY A 60 -3.37 6.17 13.18
N GLY A 61 -4.57 6.42 13.64
CA GLY A 61 -4.94 7.29 14.77
C GLY A 61 -4.83 8.81 14.60
N ASP A 62 -3.91 9.34 13.80
CA ASP A 62 -3.79 10.77 13.53
C ASP A 62 -4.77 11.20 12.44
N THR A 63 -5.59 12.20 12.73
CA THR A 63 -6.62 12.72 11.82
C THR A 63 -6.14 13.88 10.95
N THR A 64 -4.89 14.30 11.09
CA THR A 64 -4.34 15.43 10.34
C THR A 64 -4.32 15.15 8.84
N VAL A 65 -5.12 15.89 8.09
CA VAL A 65 -5.19 15.80 6.62
C VAL A 65 -4.25 16.83 6.00
N VAL A 66 -3.48 16.43 5.00
CA VAL A 66 -2.72 17.33 4.14
C VAL A 66 -3.27 17.24 2.73
N THR A 67 -3.57 18.39 2.14
CA THR A 67 -4.02 18.49 0.75
C THR A 67 -2.90 19.08 -0.10
N TYR A 68 -2.71 18.52 -1.30
CA TYR A 68 -1.75 19.03 -2.28
C TYR A 68 -2.26 18.80 -3.71
N GLU A 69 -1.66 19.48 -4.66
CA GLU A 69 -1.90 19.27 -6.08
C GLU A 69 -0.86 18.28 -6.62
N LEU A 70 -1.29 17.27 -7.35
CA LEU A 70 -0.47 16.34 -8.10
C LEU A 70 -0.69 16.58 -9.59
N ASN A 71 0.38 16.83 -10.32
CA ASN A 71 0.38 16.86 -11.78
C ASN A 71 0.96 15.55 -12.32
N VAL A 72 0.13 14.78 -12.99
CA VAL A 72 0.47 13.52 -13.65
C VAL A 72 0.71 13.80 -15.12
N ALA A 73 1.94 13.58 -15.59
CA ALA A 73 2.26 13.66 -17.01
C ALA A 73 1.85 12.36 -17.74
N GLY A 74 1.69 12.47 -19.06
CA GLY A 74 1.30 11.33 -19.90
C GLY A 74 2.43 10.31 -20.17
N ASP A 75 3.57 10.49 -19.52
CA ASP A 75 4.72 9.59 -19.54
C ASP A 75 5.37 9.51 -18.15
N THR A 76 6.56 8.97 -18.03
CA THR A 76 7.26 8.79 -16.76
C THR A 76 8.06 10.03 -16.33
N THR A 77 7.97 11.14 -17.04
CA THR A 77 8.72 12.37 -16.78
C THR A 77 7.78 13.55 -16.48
N GLY A 78 8.29 14.58 -15.81
CA GLY A 78 7.53 15.81 -15.58
C GLY A 78 6.41 15.74 -14.54
N TRP A 79 6.34 14.66 -13.75
CA TRP A 79 5.42 14.59 -12.61
C TRP A 79 5.86 15.55 -11.52
N THR A 80 4.89 16.23 -10.92
CA THR A 80 5.17 17.16 -9.82
C THR A 80 4.09 17.08 -8.75
N LEU A 81 4.47 17.32 -7.51
CA LEU A 81 3.53 17.61 -6.44
C LEU A 81 3.73 19.04 -5.93
N THR A 82 2.65 19.71 -5.56
CA THR A 82 2.67 21.09 -5.10
C THR A 82 1.83 21.22 -3.84
N PHE A 83 2.48 21.53 -2.73
CA PHE A 83 1.79 21.90 -1.50
C PHE A 83 1.31 23.34 -1.55
N PRO A 84 0.25 23.72 -0.82
CA PRO A 84 -0.19 25.12 -0.74
C PRO A 84 0.96 26.04 -0.33
N ASN A 85 1.09 27.17 -1.05
CA ASN A 85 2.11 28.20 -0.82
C ASN A 85 3.57 27.70 -0.92
N ARG A 86 3.81 26.61 -1.68
CA ARG A 86 5.16 26.09 -1.93
C ARG A 86 5.42 25.96 -3.43
N LYS A 87 6.69 25.87 -3.79
CA LYS A 87 7.10 25.49 -5.14
C LYS A 87 6.73 24.04 -5.43
N ALA A 88 6.55 23.73 -6.70
CA ALA A 88 6.36 22.36 -7.15
C ALA A 88 7.63 21.53 -6.89
N GLU A 89 7.45 20.38 -6.30
CA GLU A 89 8.50 19.40 -6.07
C GLU A 89 8.48 18.37 -7.22
N PRO A 90 9.60 18.16 -7.90
CA PRO A 90 9.68 17.17 -8.97
C PRO A 90 9.55 15.76 -8.39
N MET A 91 8.85 14.90 -9.13
CA MET A 91 8.67 13.50 -8.79
C MET A 91 9.36 12.63 -9.84
N ARG A 92 10.04 11.60 -9.39
CA ARG A 92 10.62 10.57 -10.22
C ARG A 92 9.74 9.34 -10.25
N VAL A 93 9.23 8.96 -11.40
CA VAL A 93 8.58 7.66 -11.59
C VAL A 93 9.68 6.59 -11.59
N ILE A 94 9.60 5.64 -10.67
CA ILE A 94 10.61 4.58 -10.49
C ILE A 94 10.12 3.22 -10.97
N ALA A 95 8.80 3.03 -11.07
CA ALA A 95 8.21 1.83 -11.64
C ALA A 95 6.79 2.10 -12.16
N VAL A 96 6.44 1.42 -13.25
CA VAL A 96 5.06 1.26 -13.74
C VAL A 96 4.85 -0.24 -13.87
N SER A 97 3.91 -0.79 -13.12
CA SER A 97 3.68 -2.23 -13.08
C SER A 97 2.20 -2.54 -12.87
N GLY A 98 1.60 -3.27 -13.81
CA GLY A 98 0.17 -3.54 -13.80
C GLY A 98 -0.64 -2.25 -13.67
N ASP A 99 -1.55 -2.20 -12.71
CA ASP A 99 -2.42 -1.07 -12.40
C ASP A 99 -1.76 0.06 -11.58
N SER A 100 -0.45 -0.04 -11.32
CA SER A 100 0.23 0.79 -10.33
C SER A 100 1.37 1.60 -10.92
N VAL A 101 1.57 2.81 -10.39
CA VAL A 101 2.74 3.66 -10.63
C VAL A 101 3.40 3.96 -9.30
N VAL A 102 4.71 3.71 -9.22
CA VAL A 102 5.52 4.02 -8.04
C VAL A 102 6.40 5.22 -8.33
N THR A 103 6.34 6.21 -7.45
CA THR A 103 7.15 7.43 -7.56
C THR A 103 7.98 7.65 -6.31
N GLU A 104 9.02 8.45 -6.47
CA GLU A 104 9.85 8.97 -5.37
C GLU A 104 9.95 10.48 -5.49
N THR A 105 9.85 11.17 -4.35
CA THR A 105 9.93 12.64 -4.29
C THR A 105 10.81 13.04 -3.11
N GLY A 106 11.65 14.03 -3.33
CA GLY A 106 12.50 14.58 -2.27
C GLY A 106 14.00 14.33 -2.46
N PRO A 107 14.81 14.76 -1.47
CA PRO A 107 14.36 15.31 -0.18
C PRO A 107 13.78 16.72 -0.30
N PHE A 108 12.68 16.98 0.41
CA PHE A 108 12.07 18.30 0.53
C PHE A 108 11.70 18.61 1.99
N GLN A 109 11.41 19.89 2.30
CA GLN A 109 11.01 20.26 3.67
C GLN A 109 9.61 19.76 3.99
N SER A 110 9.48 18.96 5.05
CA SER A 110 8.21 18.41 5.46
C SER A 110 7.14 19.48 5.71
N VAL A 111 5.91 19.20 5.31
CA VAL A 111 4.73 20.04 5.66
C VAL A 111 4.17 19.68 7.04
N ARG A 112 4.54 18.50 7.57
CA ARG A 112 4.05 18.00 8.87
C ARG A 112 5.03 18.25 10.00
N MET A 113 6.31 18.30 9.71
CA MET A 113 7.38 18.50 10.70
C MET A 113 8.28 19.65 10.23
N LYS A 114 8.10 20.82 10.85
CA LYS A 114 8.85 22.03 10.48
C LYS A 114 10.36 21.79 10.59
N GLY A 115 11.09 22.12 9.52
CA GLY A 115 12.54 22.03 9.49
C GLY A 115 13.11 20.63 9.28
N VAL A 116 12.25 19.61 9.10
CA VAL A 116 12.69 18.23 8.89
C VAL A 116 12.63 17.88 7.41
N PRO A 117 13.73 17.47 6.77
CA PRO A 117 13.72 16.94 5.42
C PRO A 117 12.97 15.60 5.37
N VAL A 118 12.26 15.36 4.28
CA VAL A 118 11.52 14.12 4.05
C VAL A 118 11.70 13.67 2.61
N THR A 119 11.86 12.36 2.43
CA THR A 119 11.75 11.69 1.13
C THR A 119 10.53 10.80 1.16
N THR A 120 9.74 10.80 0.10
CA THR A 120 8.52 10.00 0.02
C THR A 120 8.59 9.04 -1.14
N ARG A 121 8.12 7.82 -0.90
CA ARG A 121 7.85 6.82 -1.94
C ARG A 121 6.35 6.57 -1.95
N THR A 122 5.71 6.79 -3.11
CA THR A 122 4.26 6.69 -3.24
C THR A 122 3.90 5.68 -4.33
N THR A 123 2.97 4.80 -4.01
CA THR A 123 2.33 3.90 -4.98
C THR A 123 0.95 4.44 -5.29
N TYR A 124 0.70 4.75 -6.54
CA TYR A 124 -0.58 5.23 -7.06
C TYR A 124 -1.30 4.14 -7.83
N ARG A 125 -2.63 4.14 -7.75
CA ARG A 125 -3.55 3.38 -8.58
C ARG A 125 -4.73 4.26 -8.97
N TRP A 126 -5.42 3.87 -10.04
CA TRP A 126 -6.64 4.56 -10.46
C TRP A 126 -7.83 3.60 -10.36
N GLU A 127 -8.78 3.95 -9.52
CA GLU A 127 -9.98 3.17 -9.25
C GLU A 127 -11.21 4.03 -9.56
N ASN A 128 -12.01 3.60 -10.54
CA ASN A 128 -13.22 4.34 -10.96
C ASN A 128 -12.96 5.82 -11.31
N GLY A 129 -11.82 6.11 -11.95
CA GLY A 129 -11.42 7.47 -12.31
C GLY A 129 -10.81 8.32 -11.18
N ASN A 130 -10.80 7.81 -9.96
CA ASN A 130 -10.15 8.44 -8.82
C ASN A 130 -8.74 7.88 -8.60
N LEU A 131 -7.85 8.72 -8.11
CA LEU A 131 -6.52 8.29 -7.72
C LEU A 131 -6.56 7.85 -6.26
N VAL A 132 -6.04 6.66 -6.00
CA VAL A 132 -5.85 6.12 -4.64
C VAL A 132 -4.41 5.65 -4.47
N GLY A 133 -3.95 5.51 -3.24
CA GLY A 133 -2.61 5.00 -3.04
C GLY A 133 -2.10 5.09 -1.62
N THR A 134 -0.83 4.74 -1.50
CA THR A 134 -0.11 4.75 -0.22
C THR A 134 1.23 5.45 -0.38
N THR A 135 1.53 6.33 0.56
CA THR A 135 2.82 7.02 0.65
C THR A 135 3.57 6.54 1.88
N VAL A 136 4.82 6.13 1.69
CA VAL A 136 5.78 5.91 2.77
C VAL A 136 6.72 7.10 2.80
N ALA A 137 6.77 7.80 3.94
CA ALA A 137 7.61 8.97 4.15
C ALA A 137 8.73 8.65 5.13
N HIS A 138 9.95 8.96 4.72
CA HIS A 138 11.17 8.84 5.52
C HIS A 138 11.60 10.23 5.97
N TYR A 139 11.49 10.51 7.26
CA TYR A 139 11.87 11.79 7.87
C TYR A 139 13.30 11.72 8.36
N ASN A 140 14.16 12.54 7.78
CA ASN A 140 15.55 12.64 8.21
C ASN A 140 15.65 13.51 9.47
N MET A 141 15.63 12.86 10.62
CA MET A 141 15.79 13.50 11.92
C MET A 141 17.14 13.13 12.53
N LYS A 142 17.78 14.05 13.27
CA LYS A 142 19.02 13.77 13.98
C LYS A 142 18.81 12.61 14.96
N GLY A 143 19.53 11.52 14.74
CA GLY A 143 19.56 10.36 15.64
C GLY A 143 18.48 9.31 15.44
N ALA A 144 17.51 9.51 14.51
CA ALA A 144 16.53 8.48 14.18
C ALA A 144 15.90 8.74 12.81
N ASP A 145 15.75 7.69 12.01
CA ASP A 145 14.86 7.69 10.86
C ASP A 145 13.44 7.38 11.33
N THR A 146 12.52 8.30 11.06
CA THR A 146 11.11 8.04 11.35
C THR A 146 10.39 7.74 10.05
N VAL A 147 9.88 6.53 9.91
CA VAL A 147 9.05 6.09 8.79
C VAL A 147 7.58 6.25 9.16
N ARG A 148 6.81 6.85 8.28
CA ARG A 148 5.36 6.97 8.43
C ARG A 148 4.66 6.62 7.14
N THR A 149 3.52 5.95 7.26
CA THR A 149 2.68 5.57 6.14
C THR A 149 1.42 6.43 6.10
N PHE A 150 1.03 6.82 4.89
CA PHE A 150 -0.15 7.64 4.63
C PHE A 150 -1.00 6.98 3.55
N VAL A 151 -2.31 7.05 3.73
CA VAL A 151 -3.28 6.73 2.68
C VAL A 151 -3.59 8.01 1.93
N ILE A 152 -3.63 7.93 0.61
CA ILE A 152 -3.92 9.06 -0.26
C ILE A 152 -5.14 8.79 -1.14
N GLN A 153 -5.89 9.84 -1.38
CA GLN A 153 -7.03 9.87 -2.30
C GLN A 153 -6.95 11.15 -3.13
N GLY A 154 -7.18 11.04 -4.42
CA GLY A 154 -7.11 12.16 -5.35
C GLY A 154 -8.29 12.19 -6.31
N VAL A 155 -8.78 13.39 -6.57
CA VAL A 155 -9.84 13.66 -7.54
C VAL A 155 -9.25 14.49 -8.66
N LYS A 156 -9.51 14.09 -9.91
CA LYS A 156 -9.07 14.83 -11.11
C LYS A 156 -9.80 16.17 -11.17
N LYS A 157 -9.06 17.24 -11.51
CA LYS A 157 -9.63 18.57 -11.74
C LYS A 157 -10.21 18.73 -13.13
#